data_fdbb94ba59e51dc979e3b4a9a76655e6
#
_entry.id   fdbb94ba59e51dc979e3b4a9a76655e6
#
_cell.length_a   1.000
_cell.length_b   1.000
_cell.length_c   1.000
_cell.angle_alpha   90.00
_cell.angle_beta   90.00
_cell.angle_gamma   90.00
#
_symmetry.space_group_name_H-M   'P 1'
#
loop_
_entity.id
_entity.type
_entity.pdbx_description
1 polymer ?
#
loop_
_entity_poly.entity_id
_entity_poly.type
_entity_poly.pdbx_seq_one_letter_code
_entity_poly.pdbx_strand_id
1 'polypeptide(L)'
;VTANTAPSGETPLASVSSATLSEIMAYTLRHSDNTLAEEFGRLTALAKSATNSPEGGTEAVKSTLNDLGLDTSGLTMADCSGLSPGSRLTVRTLAAVQQRNLTTKSGAAGAEGLSIAGLVGTAQDRYTDDAVAGLLRVKTGSLGTVTSMAGNVSRTDGGALSFAVVVNNPEDYAAARSAIDLFITKLAGL
;
A
#
# COMPACT_ATOMS: atom_id res chain seq x y z
N VAL A 1 30.72 22.45 -11.66
CA VAL A 1 30.53 22.09 -10.24
C VAL A 1 31.41 20.89 -9.97
N THR A 2 32.38 21.03 -9.08
CA THR A 2 33.28 19.95 -8.68
C THR A 2 32.68 19.32 -7.41
N ALA A 3 32.40 18.04 -7.44
CA ALA A 3 32.04 17.32 -6.22
C ALA A 3 33.30 17.26 -5.31
N ASN A 4 33.14 17.67 -4.06
CA ASN A 4 34.19 17.56 -3.08
C ASN A 4 33.66 16.85 -1.85
N THR A 5 34.48 16.02 -1.21
CA THR A 5 34.12 15.34 0.03
C THR A 5 34.29 16.33 1.19
N ALA A 6 33.30 16.47 2.04
CA ALA A 6 33.41 17.25 3.26
C ALA A 6 34.54 16.70 4.15
N PRO A 7 35.36 17.56 4.79
CA PRO A 7 36.38 17.13 5.73
C PRO A 7 35.74 16.30 6.87
N SER A 8 36.47 15.27 7.35
CA SER A 8 36.03 14.50 8.49
C SER A 8 36.19 15.25 9.80
N GLY A 9 35.21 15.20 10.68
CA GLY A 9 35.28 15.83 12.02
C GLY A 9 34.76 17.27 12.11
N GLU A 10 34.12 17.77 11.06
CA GLU A 10 33.49 19.09 11.09
C GLU A 10 32.24 19.12 11.96
N THR A 11 32.01 20.21 12.66
CA THR A 11 30.80 20.43 13.43
C THR A 11 29.65 20.84 12.49
N PRO A 12 28.51 20.15 12.50
CA PRO A 12 27.36 20.56 11.67
C PRO A 12 26.94 22.01 11.99
N LEU A 13 26.80 22.85 10.98
CA LEU A 13 26.32 24.22 11.12
C LEU A 13 24.81 24.30 11.29
N ALA A 14 24.10 23.33 10.72
CA ALA A 14 22.66 23.21 10.82
C ALA A 14 22.26 21.76 10.54
N SER A 15 21.11 21.36 11.06
CA SER A 15 20.48 20.07 10.76
C SER A 15 18.98 20.23 10.57
N VAL A 16 18.41 19.39 9.73
CA VAL A 16 16.97 19.28 9.53
C VAL A 16 16.60 17.80 9.59
N SER A 17 15.51 17.47 10.27
CA SER A 17 14.98 16.11 10.30
C SER A 17 13.78 16.01 9.37
N SER A 18 13.69 14.93 8.59
CA SER A 18 12.48 14.60 7.83
C SER A 18 11.35 14.15 8.77
N ALA A 19 10.13 14.02 8.24
CA ALA A 19 9.09 13.23 8.86
C ALA A 19 9.60 11.79 9.11
N THR A 20 8.95 11.10 10.04
CA THR A 20 9.26 9.67 10.30
C THR A 20 8.93 8.80 9.09
N LEU A 21 9.57 7.65 8.97
CA LEU A 21 9.31 6.72 7.86
C LEU A 21 7.85 6.27 7.81
N SER A 22 7.19 6.11 8.97
CA SER A 22 5.76 5.77 9.06
C SER A 22 4.86 6.90 8.56
N GLU A 23 5.19 8.16 8.82
CA GLU A 23 4.45 9.31 8.30
C GLU A 23 4.62 9.45 6.78
N ILE A 24 5.84 9.24 6.27
CA ILE A 24 6.09 9.24 4.82
C ILE A 24 5.35 8.08 4.15
N MET A 25 5.32 6.90 4.76
CA MET A 25 4.53 5.76 4.26
C MET A 25 3.03 6.08 4.25
N ALA A 26 2.50 6.68 5.31
CA ALA A 26 1.09 7.09 5.36
C ALA A 26 0.77 8.12 4.26
N TYR A 27 1.64 9.08 4.03
CA TYR A 27 1.52 10.01 2.90
C TYR A 27 1.46 9.25 1.56
N THR A 28 2.44 8.37 1.33
CA THR A 28 2.54 7.55 0.11
C THR A 28 1.26 6.76 -0.15
N LEU A 29 0.74 6.08 0.86
CA LEU A 29 -0.46 5.25 0.75
C LEU A 29 -1.73 6.08 0.52
N ARG A 30 -1.89 7.21 1.22
CA ARG A 30 -3.08 8.08 1.14
C ARG A 30 -3.14 8.88 -0.15
N HIS A 31 -2.00 9.30 -0.69
CA HIS A 31 -1.93 10.04 -1.95
C HIS A 31 -1.69 9.14 -3.16
N SER A 32 -1.43 7.85 -2.90
CA SER A 32 -1.06 6.89 -3.96
C SER A 32 0.14 7.39 -4.77
N ASP A 33 1.18 7.86 -4.06
CA ASP A 33 2.37 8.45 -4.66
C ASP A 33 3.28 7.36 -5.24
N ASN A 34 3.33 7.28 -6.57
CA ASN A 34 4.09 6.27 -7.28
C ASN A 34 5.60 6.44 -7.12
N THR A 35 6.08 7.69 -7.05
CA THR A 35 7.52 7.97 -6.89
C THR A 35 8.00 7.48 -5.53
N LEU A 36 7.28 7.81 -4.46
CA LEU A 36 7.63 7.34 -3.13
C LEU A 36 7.47 5.81 -3.00
N ALA A 37 6.52 5.20 -3.69
CA ALA A 37 6.40 3.74 -3.71
C ALA A 37 7.63 3.07 -4.32
N GLU A 38 8.18 3.61 -5.44
CA GLU A 38 9.45 3.15 -6.02
C GLU A 38 10.62 3.37 -5.06
N GLU A 39 10.68 4.50 -4.37
CA GLU A 39 11.74 4.76 -3.37
C GLU A 39 11.67 3.80 -2.19
N PHE A 40 10.47 3.42 -1.71
CA PHE A 40 10.32 2.37 -0.70
C PHE A 40 10.83 1.01 -1.20
N GLY A 41 10.61 0.68 -2.47
CA GLY A 41 11.20 -0.50 -3.10
C GLY A 41 12.72 -0.46 -3.06
N ARG A 42 13.33 0.66 -3.45
CA ARG A 42 14.80 0.86 -3.41
C ARG A 42 15.36 0.81 -2.00
N LEU A 43 14.68 1.40 -1.02
CA LEU A 43 15.08 1.32 0.39
C LEU A 43 15.02 -0.12 0.90
N THR A 44 14.02 -0.90 0.46
CA THR A 44 13.92 -2.33 0.77
C THR A 44 15.10 -3.10 0.16
N ALA A 45 15.48 -2.80 -1.09
CA ALA A 45 16.67 -3.39 -1.72
C ALA A 45 17.94 -3.09 -0.94
N LEU A 46 18.15 -1.84 -0.54
CA LEU A 46 19.30 -1.44 0.28
C LEU A 46 19.32 -2.17 1.63
N ALA A 47 18.18 -2.27 2.31
CA ALA A 47 18.06 -2.97 3.59
C ALA A 47 18.38 -4.48 3.47
N LYS A 48 18.18 -5.07 2.30
CA LYS A 48 18.49 -6.45 1.98
C LYS A 48 19.87 -6.64 1.31
N SER A 49 20.68 -5.59 1.21
CA SER A 49 21.97 -5.60 0.51
C SER A 49 21.84 -6.03 -0.96
N ALA A 50 20.70 -5.75 -1.57
CA ALA A 50 20.42 -5.97 -2.99
C ALA A 50 20.78 -4.72 -3.81
N THR A 51 20.73 -4.85 -5.13
CA THR A 51 21.03 -3.74 -6.05
C THR A 51 20.00 -2.61 -5.91
N ASN A 52 20.45 -1.39 -5.74
CA ASN A 52 19.60 -0.20 -5.73
C ASN A 52 19.14 0.16 -7.16
N SER A 53 18.18 -0.61 -7.66
CA SER A 53 17.56 -0.44 -8.98
C SER A 53 16.06 -0.76 -8.89
N PRO A 54 15.25 -0.43 -9.90
CA PRO A 54 13.84 -0.84 -9.94
C PRO A 54 13.67 -2.36 -9.79
N GLU A 55 14.47 -3.14 -10.51
CA GLU A 55 14.45 -4.61 -10.46
C GLU A 55 14.86 -5.13 -9.08
N GLY A 56 15.95 -4.57 -8.51
CA GLY A 56 16.37 -4.92 -7.15
C GLY A 56 15.31 -4.58 -6.10
N GLY A 57 14.55 -3.50 -6.30
CA GLY A 57 13.41 -3.13 -5.46
C GLY A 57 12.30 -4.19 -5.49
N THR A 58 11.86 -4.59 -6.68
CA THR A 58 10.79 -5.60 -6.83
C THR A 58 11.21 -6.97 -6.31
N GLU A 59 12.45 -7.39 -6.56
CA GLU A 59 13.01 -8.64 -6.02
C GLU A 59 13.11 -8.60 -4.48
N ALA A 60 13.58 -7.50 -3.92
CA ALA A 60 13.70 -7.33 -2.47
C ALA A 60 12.33 -7.35 -1.78
N VAL A 61 11.32 -6.69 -2.36
CA VAL A 61 9.94 -6.74 -1.85
C VAL A 61 9.42 -8.17 -1.89
N LYS A 62 9.54 -8.88 -3.01
CA LYS A 62 9.10 -10.27 -3.14
C LYS A 62 9.81 -11.19 -2.14
N SER A 63 11.14 -11.06 -2.01
CA SER A 63 11.92 -11.80 -1.02
C SER A 63 11.44 -11.50 0.41
N THR A 64 11.17 -10.24 0.72
CA THR A 64 10.67 -9.85 2.05
C THR A 64 9.32 -10.49 2.35
N LEU A 65 8.39 -10.52 1.39
CA LEU A 65 7.10 -11.18 1.56
C LEU A 65 7.27 -12.69 1.83
N ASN A 66 8.18 -13.35 1.13
CA ASN A 66 8.53 -14.76 1.38
C ASN A 66 9.09 -14.98 2.79
N ASP A 67 10.03 -14.14 3.24
CA ASP A 67 10.61 -14.22 4.58
C ASP A 67 9.55 -14.00 5.68
N LEU A 68 8.50 -13.26 5.37
CA LEU A 68 7.34 -13.04 6.23
C LEU A 68 6.33 -14.21 6.18
N GLY A 69 6.61 -15.27 5.42
CA GLY A 69 5.78 -16.46 5.28
C GLY A 69 4.53 -16.26 4.40
N LEU A 70 4.52 -15.23 3.56
CA LEU A 70 3.40 -14.97 2.65
C LEU A 70 3.59 -15.74 1.34
N ASP A 71 2.50 -16.29 0.79
CA ASP A 71 2.53 -16.96 -0.50
C ASP A 71 2.71 -15.94 -1.64
N THR A 72 3.85 -16.02 -2.31
CA THR A 72 4.20 -15.20 -3.47
C THR A 72 4.26 -15.99 -4.77
N SER A 73 3.76 -17.22 -4.80
CA SER A 73 3.84 -18.11 -5.98
C SER A 73 3.22 -17.50 -7.23
N GLY A 74 2.14 -16.70 -7.06
CA GLY A 74 1.48 -15.98 -8.14
C GLY A 74 1.91 -14.51 -8.28
N LEU A 75 3.00 -14.08 -7.61
CA LEU A 75 3.44 -12.69 -7.61
C LEU A 75 4.53 -12.45 -8.68
N THR A 76 4.22 -11.56 -9.60
CA THR A 76 5.18 -10.89 -10.50
C THR A 76 5.02 -9.40 -10.33
N MET A 77 6.11 -8.68 -10.11
CA MET A 77 6.12 -7.23 -9.96
C MET A 77 6.88 -6.60 -11.12
N ALA A 78 6.22 -5.74 -11.88
CA ALA A 78 6.86 -4.94 -12.92
C ALA A 78 7.53 -3.69 -12.33
N ASP A 79 6.98 -3.19 -11.23
CA ASP A 79 7.48 -2.08 -10.43
C ASP A 79 6.97 -2.20 -8.98
N CYS A 80 7.29 -1.23 -8.11
CA CYS A 80 6.82 -1.17 -6.74
C CYS A 80 5.55 -0.33 -6.57
N SER A 81 5.23 0.51 -7.55
CA SER A 81 4.08 1.43 -7.55
C SER A 81 2.79 0.79 -8.05
N GLY A 82 2.90 -0.24 -8.89
CA GLY A 82 1.77 -0.86 -9.57
C GLY A 82 1.30 -0.09 -10.81
N LEU A 83 2.05 0.93 -11.25
CA LEU A 83 1.71 1.75 -12.42
C LEU A 83 2.03 1.06 -13.74
N SER A 84 3.16 0.36 -13.79
CA SER A 84 3.60 -0.33 -15.02
C SER A 84 2.77 -1.58 -15.30
N PRO A 85 2.39 -1.82 -16.56
CA PRO A 85 1.72 -3.06 -16.95
C PRO A 85 2.65 -4.26 -16.73
N GLY A 86 2.08 -5.41 -16.38
CA GLY A 86 2.85 -6.65 -16.20
C GLY A 86 2.86 -7.20 -14.78
N SER A 87 2.53 -6.41 -13.78
CA SER A 87 2.35 -6.93 -12.42
C SER A 87 1.19 -7.92 -12.35
N ARG A 88 1.39 -9.02 -11.65
CA ARG A 88 0.41 -10.08 -11.42
C ARG A 88 0.48 -10.53 -9.97
N LEU A 89 -0.65 -10.74 -9.36
CA LEU A 89 -0.74 -11.28 -8.00
C LEU A 89 -2.11 -11.89 -7.75
N THR A 90 -2.22 -12.71 -6.71
CA THR A 90 -3.50 -13.25 -6.27
C THR A 90 -4.16 -12.31 -5.26
N VAL A 91 -5.48 -12.26 -5.25
CA VAL A 91 -6.22 -11.55 -4.19
C VAL A 91 -5.94 -12.15 -2.81
N ARG A 92 -5.59 -13.44 -2.74
CA ARG A 92 -5.14 -14.10 -1.52
C ARG A 92 -3.87 -13.47 -0.96
N THR A 93 -2.87 -13.21 -1.81
CA THR A 93 -1.62 -12.53 -1.41
C THR A 93 -1.92 -11.12 -0.88
N LEU A 94 -2.75 -10.33 -1.57
CA LEU A 94 -3.15 -9.01 -1.10
C LEU A 94 -3.87 -9.05 0.24
N ALA A 95 -4.85 -9.93 0.41
CA ALA A 95 -5.59 -10.07 1.67
C ALA A 95 -4.67 -10.52 2.81
N ALA A 96 -3.72 -11.43 2.55
CA ALA A 96 -2.74 -11.89 3.54
C ALA A 96 -1.80 -10.76 3.99
N VAL A 97 -1.36 -9.89 3.07
CA VAL A 97 -0.58 -8.68 3.41
C VAL A 97 -1.41 -7.77 4.32
N GLN A 98 -2.67 -7.51 3.99
CA GLN A 98 -3.55 -6.65 4.80
C GLN A 98 -3.79 -7.26 6.19
N GLN A 99 -4.05 -8.57 6.27
CA GLN A 99 -4.21 -9.27 7.54
C GLN A 99 -2.95 -9.17 8.41
N ARG A 100 -1.78 -9.40 7.81
CA ARG A 100 -0.52 -9.28 8.53
C ARG A 100 -0.29 -7.85 9.05
N ASN A 101 -0.54 -6.84 8.23
CA ASN A 101 -0.42 -5.44 8.64
C ASN A 101 -1.35 -5.11 9.82
N LEU A 102 -2.55 -5.67 9.82
CA LEU A 102 -3.53 -5.46 10.90
C LEU A 102 -3.15 -6.18 12.20
N THR A 103 -2.55 -7.38 12.12
CA THR A 103 -2.37 -8.27 13.26
C THR A 103 -0.96 -8.27 13.87
N THR A 104 0.01 -7.63 13.24
CA THR A 104 1.40 -7.60 13.72
C THR A 104 1.87 -6.19 14.02
N LYS A 105 2.66 -6.04 15.09
CA LYS A 105 3.25 -4.74 15.45
C LYS A 105 4.14 -4.17 14.32
N SER A 106 4.88 -5.03 13.63
CA SER A 106 5.75 -4.61 12.51
C SER A 106 4.97 -4.19 11.25
N GLY A 107 3.72 -4.61 11.12
CA GLY A 107 2.83 -4.23 10.03
C GLY A 107 1.96 -3.01 10.31
N ALA A 108 1.87 -2.55 11.57
CA ALA A 108 0.93 -1.52 12.00
C ALA A 108 0.99 -0.24 11.17
N ALA A 109 2.20 0.25 10.84
CA ALA A 109 2.37 1.45 10.00
C ALA A 109 1.73 1.29 8.60
N GLY A 110 1.76 0.07 8.03
CA GLY A 110 1.08 -0.24 6.76
C GLY A 110 -0.45 -0.19 6.88
N ALA A 111 -1.02 -0.69 7.98
CA ALA A 111 -2.46 -0.64 8.21
C ALA A 111 -2.94 0.79 8.53
N GLU A 112 -2.22 1.50 9.42
CA GLU A 112 -2.55 2.87 9.86
C GLU A 112 -2.36 3.92 8.75
N GLY A 113 -1.41 3.68 7.85
CA GLY A 113 -1.10 4.56 6.73
C GLY A 113 -2.13 4.55 5.60
N LEU A 114 -3.05 3.60 5.55
CA LEU A 114 -4.07 3.52 4.50
C LEU A 114 -5.02 4.73 4.51
N SER A 115 -5.68 4.97 3.37
CA SER A 115 -6.80 5.92 3.28
C SER A 115 -7.93 5.49 4.20
N ILE A 116 -8.59 6.45 4.86
CA ILE A 116 -9.77 6.18 5.68
C ILE A 116 -11.00 6.65 4.90
N ALA A 117 -11.90 5.72 4.61
CA ALA A 117 -13.11 6.00 3.85
C ALA A 117 -13.95 7.10 4.51
N GLY A 118 -14.42 8.05 3.71
CA GLY A 118 -15.18 9.20 4.15
C GLY A 118 -14.37 10.29 4.88
N LEU A 119 -13.04 10.11 5.10
CA LEU A 119 -12.25 11.03 5.93
C LEU A 119 -10.96 11.51 5.29
N VAL A 120 -10.12 10.63 4.74
CA VAL A 120 -8.79 11.01 4.27
C VAL A 120 -8.27 10.13 3.14
N GLY A 121 -7.50 10.73 2.22
CA GLY A 121 -6.80 10.06 1.14
C GLY A 121 -7.70 9.76 -0.06
N THR A 122 -7.31 8.79 -0.90
CA THR A 122 -8.01 8.45 -2.15
C THR A 122 -9.44 7.89 -1.96
N ALA A 123 -9.85 7.65 -0.73
CA ALA A 123 -11.19 7.18 -0.37
C ALA A 123 -12.00 8.21 0.44
N GLN A 124 -11.52 9.46 0.55
CA GLN A 124 -12.19 10.49 1.36
C GLN A 124 -13.61 10.81 0.86
N ASP A 125 -13.83 10.79 -0.46
CA ASP A 125 -15.11 11.08 -1.09
C ASP A 125 -15.91 9.80 -1.42
N ARG A 126 -15.51 8.66 -0.83
CA ARG A 126 -16.17 7.36 -0.97
C ARG A 126 -16.65 6.90 0.40
N TYR A 127 -17.77 6.16 0.43
CA TYR A 127 -18.32 5.64 1.68
C TYR A 127 -18.61 6.74 2.71
N THR A 128 -19.21 7.84 2.24
CA THR A 128 -19.61 8.96 3.10
C THR A 128 -20.88 8.66 3.91
N ASP A 129 -21.47 7.48 3.71
CA ASP A 129 -22.57 6.99 4.54
C ASP A 129 -22.08 6.72 5.97
N ASP A 130 -22.81 7.20 6.97
CA ASP A 130 -22.47 7.08 8.40
C ASP A 130 -22.26 5.63 8.85
N ALA A 131 -22.85 4.66 8.15
CA ALA A 131 -22.70 3.24 8.47
C ALA A 131 -21.28 2.69 8.29
N VAL A 132 -20.46 3.29 7.43
CA VAL A 132 -19.13 2.77 7.08
C VAL A 132 -18.03 3.83 7.14
N ALA A 133 -18.37 5.11 7.22
CA ALA A 133 -17.40 6.20 7.34
C ALA A 133 -16.49 5.98 8.54
N GLY A 134 -15.17 6.09 8.34
CA GLY A 134 -14.18 5.86 9.39
C GLY A 134 -13.89 4.40 9.74
N LEU A 135 -14.74 3.44 9.36
CA LEU A 135 -14.54 2.01 9.65
C LEU A 135 -13.60 1.31 8.66
N LEU A 136 -13.46 1.87 7.45
CA LEU A 136 -12.69 1.28 6.36
C LEU A 136 -11.32 1.94 6.23
N ARG A 137 -10.27 1.13 6.23
CA ARG A 137 -8.91 1.53 5.87
C ARG A 137 -8.53 0.83 4.59
N VAL A 138 -8.30 1.60 3.52
CA VAL A 138 -8.20 1.02 2.18
C VAL A 138 -7.06 1.62 1.34
N LYS A 139 -6.51 0.78 0.46
CA LYS A 139 -5.74 1.19 -0.71
C LYS A 139 -6.57 0.95 -1.96
N THR A 140 -6.79 2.00 -2.71
CA THR A 140 -7.47 1.94 -4.01
C THR A 140 -6.46 1.69 -5.13
N GLY A 141 -6.90 1.03 -6.20
CA GLY A 141 -6.15 0.85 -7.43
C GLY A 141 -7.04 1.06 -8.64
N SER A 142 -6.57 1.83 -9.61
CA SER A 142 -7.29 2.13 -10.84
C SER A 142 -6.31 2.34 -11.99
N LEU A 143 -6.44 1.52 -13.02
CA LEU A 143 -5.75 1.64 -14.30
C LEU A 143 -6.78 1.48 -15.41
N GLY A 144 -6.41 1.72 -16.68
CA GLY A 144 -7.36 1.65 -17.80
C GLY A 144 -8.09 0.31 -17.95
N THR A 145 -7.52 -0.78 -17.45
CA THR A 145 -8.07 -2.14 -17.59
C THR A 145 -8.34 -2.84 -16.25
N VAL A 146 -8.18 -2.16 -15.13
CA VAL A 146 -8.37 -2.77 -13.81
C VAL A 146 -8.88 -1.76 -12.79
N THR A 147 -9.79 -2.19 -11.93
CA THR A 147 -10.17 -1.49 -10.70
C THR A 147 -10.07 -2.44 -9.52
N SER A 148 -9.58 -1.94 -8.40
CA SER A 148 -9.28 -2.78 -7.25
C SER A 148 -9.36 -2.01 -5.93
N MET A 149 -9.52 -2.76 -4.85
CA MET A 149 -9.41 -2.26 -3.49
C MET A 149 -8.95 -3.38 -2.57
N ALA A 150 -8.04 -3.04 -1.66
CA ALA A 150 -7.63 -3.94 -0.59
C ALA A 150 -7.51 -3.15 0.72
N GLY A 151 -7.76 -3.79 1.83
CA GLY A 151 -7.68 -3.11 3.12
C GLY A 151 -8.31 -3.88 4.26
N ASN A 152 -8.76 -3.13 5.25
CA ASN A 152 -9.35 -3.64 6.48
C ASN A 152 -10.65 -2.90 6.80
N VAL A 153 -11.61 -3.62 7.33
CA VAL A 153 -12.86 -3.06 7.86
C VAL A 153 -12.98 -3.40 9.33
N SER A 154 -13.19 -2.37 10.15
CA SER A 154 -13.53 -2.56 11.56
C SER A 154 -15.00 -2.94 11.68
N ARG A 155 -15.31 -3.92 12.51
CA ARG A 155 -16.67 -4.38 12.77
C ARG A 155 -17.27 -3.63 13.95
N THR A 156 -18.56 -3.40 13.92
CA THR A 156 -19.28 -2.70 14.99
C THR A 156 -19.39 -3.53 16.27
N ASP A 157 -19.36 -4.86 16.14
CA ASP A 157 -19.39 -5.81 17.27
C ASP A 157 -17.99 -6.21 17.78
N GLY A 158 -16.95 -5.58 17.22
CA GLY A 158 -15.55 -5.83 17.56
C GLY A 158 -14.80 -6.68 16.56
N GLY A 159 -13.48 -6.50 16.55
CA GLY A 159 -12.60 -7.13 15.58
C GLY A 159 -12.54 -6.40 14.24
N ALA A 160 -11.86 -7.02 13.28
CA ALA A 160 -11.74 -6.49 11.93
C ALA A 160 -11.60 -7.61 10.90
N LEU A 161 -11.97 -7.32 9.67
CA LEU A 161 -11.79 -8.19 8.51
C LEU A 161 -10.78 -7.57 7.55
N SER A 162 -9.92 -8.41 6.97
CA SER A 162 -9.05 -8.01 5.86
C SER A 162 -9.68 -8.49 4.55
N PHE A 163 -9.61 -7.66 3.51
CA PHE A 163 -10.18 -7.98 2.22
C PHE A 163 -9.29 -7.54 1.07
N ALA A 164 -9.50 -8.16 -0.09
CA ALA A 164 -8.96 -7.71 -1.37
C ALA A 164 -9.93 -8.07 -2.49
N VAL A 165 -10.14 -7.14 -3.41
CA VAL A 165 -10.96 -7.33 -4.60
C VAL A 165 -10.28 -6.70 -5.80
N VAL A 166 -10.30 -7.41 -6.93
CA VAL A 166 -9.73 -6.95 -8.21
C VAL A 166 -10.72 -7.31 -9.31
N VAL A 167 -11.06 -6.34 -10.14
CA VAL A 167 -11.86 -6.54 -11.34
C VAL A 167 -10.98 -6.18 -12.54
N ASN A 168 -10.69 -7.17 -13.38
CA ASN A 168 -9.92 -7.00 -14.60
C ASN A 168 -10.83 -6.84 -15.81
N ASN A 169 -10.47 -5.94 -16.71
CA ASN A 169 -11.18 -5.67 -17.97
C ASN A 169 -12.70 -5.52 -17.79
N PRO A 170 -13.19 -4.65 -16.89
CA PRO A 170 -14.60 -4.45 -16.74
C PRO A 170 -15.18 -3.85 -18.03
N GLU A 171 -16.34 -4.34 -18.48
CA GLU A 171 -17.07 -3.75 -19.60
C GLU A 171 -17.59 -2.35 -19.24
N ASP A 172 -18.03 -2.18 -18.00
CA ASP A 172 -18.39 -0.88 -17.41
C ASP A 172 -17.55 -0.66 -16.14
N TYR A 173 -16.66 0.30 -16.24
CA TYR A 173 -15.76 0.65 -15.16
C TYR A 173 -16.49 1.25 -13.94
N ALA A 174 -17.51 2.06 -14.19
CA ALA A 174 -18.29 2.70 -13.12
C ALA A 174 -19.13 1.66 -12.38
N ALA A 175 -19.77 0.74 -13.11
CA ALA A 175 -20.51 -0.36 -12.52
C ALA A 175 -19.61 -1.29 -11.68
N ALA A 176 -18.41 -1.63 -12.17
CA ALA A 176 -17.46 -2.44 -11.43
C ALA A 176 -17.03 -1.76 -10.13
N ARG A 177 -16.75 -0.46 -10.18
CA ARG A 177 -16.43 0.34 -9.00
C ARG A 177 -17.56 0.36 -7.98
N SER A 178 -18.79 0.58 -8.43
CA SER A 178 -19.97 0.57 -7.58
C SER A 178 -20.22 -0.81 -6.94
N ALA A 179 -19.96 -1.90 -7.68
CA ALA A 179 -20.07 -3.24 -7.14
C ALA A 179 -19.02 -3.52 -6.05
N ILE A 180 -17.80 -3.02 -6.21
CA ILE A 180 -16.76 -3.07 -5.17
C ILE A 180 -17.25 -2.32 -3.92
N ASP A 181 -17.78 -1.11 -4.09
CA ASP A 181 -18.26 -0.29 -2.97
C ASP A 181 -19.39 -0.98 -2.21
N LEU A 182 -20.36 -1.53 -2.92
CA LEU A 182 -21.46 -2.29 -2.31
C LEU A 182 -20.99 -3.55 -1.57
N PHE A 183 -20.04 -4.29 -2.15
CA PHE A 183 -19.47 -5.47 -1.52
C PHE A 183 -18.81 -5.12 -0.19
N ILE A 184 -17.99 -4.06 -0.18
CA ILE A 184 -17.24 -3.64 1.02
C ILE A 184 -18.17 -3.07 2.10
N THR A 185 -19.20 -2.30 1.70
CA THR A 185 -20.23 -1.82 2.64
C THR A 185 -20.93 -2.99 3.34
N LYS A 186 -21.21 -4.08 2.61
CA LYS A 186 -21.80 -5.28 3.21
C LYS A 186 -20.86 -6.01 4.16
N LEU A 187 -19.53 -5.99 3.92
CA LEU A 187 -18.56 -6.56 4.85
C LEU A 187 -18.54 -5.81 6.19
N ALA A 188 -18.77 -4.51 6.19
CA ALA A 188 -18.81 -3.71 7.42
C ALA A 188 -20.01 -4.06 8.33
N GLY A 189 -21.06 -4.61 7.75
CA GLY A 189 -22.28 -5.05 8.47
C GLY A 189 -22.24 -6.49 8.95
N LEU A 190 -21.14 -7.24 8.71
CA LEU A 190 -20.92 -8.58 9.23
C LEU A 190 -20.27 -8.53 10.62
#